data_e60f9bd3011f9fbb432c34ee302f3ed1
#
_entry.id   e60f9bd3011f9fbb432c34ee302f3ed1
#
_cell.length_a   1.000
_cell.length_b   1.000
_cell.length_c   1.000
_cell.angle_alpha   90.00
_cell.angle_beta   90.00
_cell.angle_gamma   90.00
#
_symmetry.space_group_name_H-M   'P 1'
#
loop_
_entity.id
_entity.type
_entity.pdbx_description
1 polymer ?
#
loop_
_entity_poly.entity_id
_entity_poly.type
_entity_poly.pdbx_seq_one_letter_code
_entity_poly.pdbx_strand_id
1 'polypeptide(L)'
;MRFSYAMLADYPLVESLSSIKKADELDFYAVYAADETWHKDLWLLFAAAAAQTSQIRMGPSVSGIVLREPSLIAQAAATLDELTGGRAEVAVSSGNFGLLAEYNIDWAKTKPLSRVKEAVHVIRTLLDEGAITHDGEFFKYSGLFTFARPVQKRLPVKMGAMRGPKSFEAAAEFSDGCHHALSYTREAYDFMIEHCTIGAERAGKNVQDLDLGAWIVFSVAEDGAVAKDAARSMVGLYASSMPHEQLKRNGVDPKEVAPIIDAIGAGDMAKGIELTTPDLAERLSVAGTPEECVEKMQNEIAAAGVNHLILAITDKALVKALMGREIEGVPDVNTQLQLVHDSVMPAFA
;
A
#
# COMPACT_ATOMS: atom_id res chain seq x y z
N MET A 1 -4.45 1.83 -17.24
CA MET A 1 -3.79 1.38 -15.98
C MET A 1 -3.50 2.60 -15.12
N ARG A 2 -3.75 2.57 -13.80
CA ARG A 2 -3.36 3.64 -12.88
C ARG A 2 -1.99 3.35 -12.29
N PHE A 3 -1.17 4.39 -12.11
CA PHE A 3 0.13 4.29 -11.44
C PHE A 3 0.14 5.21 -10.24
N SER A 4 0.51 4.70 -9.08
CA SER A 4 0.63 5.46 -7.85
C SER A 4 2.00 5.24 -7.19
N TYR A 5 2.44 6.26 -6.49
CA TYR A 5 3.65 6.24 -5.70
C TYR A 5 3.32 5.87 -4.25
N ALA A 6 3.84 4.76 -3.76
CA ALA A 6 3.81 4.43 -2.34
C ALA A 6 5.08 4.98 -1.69
N MET A 7 4.93 6.07 -0.96
CA MET A 7 6.03 6.71 -0.27
C MET A 7 6.30 6.03 1.07
N LEU A 8 7.54 5.71 1.31
CA LEU A 8 8.04 5.32 2.62
C LEU A 8 8.51 6.62 3.30
N ALA A 9 7.72 7.09 4.26
CA ALA A 9 7.77 8.48 4.75
C ALA A 9 8.96 8.80 5.69
N ASP A 10 10.15 8.28 5.41
CA ASP A 10 11.34 8.43 6.27
C ASP A 10 12.33 9.50 5.78
N TYR A 11 12.08 10.06 4.62
CA TYR A 11 12.85 11.20 4.09
C TYR A 11 12.67 12.45 4.96
N PRO A 12 13.63 13.40 4.93
CA PRO A 12 13.35 14.74 5.40
C PRO A 12 12.07 15.30 4.74
N LEU A 13 11.24 16.01 5.50
CA LEU A 13 9.92 16.45 4.99
C LEU A 13 10.01 17.26 3.69
N VAL A 14 11.08 18.02 3.50
CA VAL A 14 11.32 18.78 2.26
C VAL A 14 11.50 17.84 1.06
N GLU A 15 12.21 16.73 1.24
CA GLU A 15 12.41 15.72 0.19
C GLU A 15 11.11 14.96 -0.08
N SER A 16 10.36 14.60 0.96
CA SER A 16 9.03 13.99 0.81
C SER A 16 8.08 14.88 0.01
N LEU A 17 8.01 16.18 0.35
CA LEU A 17 7.19 17.14 -0.40
C LEU A 17 7.66 17.30 -1.85
N SER A 18 8.98 17.30 -2.08
CA SER A 18 9.56 17.37 -3.43
C SER A 18 9.17 16.15 -4.28
N SER A 19 9.22 14.93 -3.71
CA SER A 19 8.84 13.73 -4.44
C SER A 19 7.33 13.64 -4.72
N ILE A 20 6.48 14.10 -3.79
CA ILE A 20 5.03 14.20 -4.02
C ILE A 20 4.73 15.20 -5.15
N LYS A 21 5.37 16.37 -5.13
CA LYS A 21 5.23 17.36 -6.19
C LYS A 21 5.70 16.82 -7.54
N LYS A 22 6.84 16.12 -7.56
CA LYS A 22 7.36 15.48 -8.78
C LYS A 22 6.36 14.44 -9.31
N ALA A 23 5.76 13.62 -8.46
CA ALA A 23 4.73 12.67 -8.87
C ALA A 23 3.46 13.35 -9.43
N ASP A 24 3.05 14.51 -8.86
CA ASP A 24 1.95 15.34 -9.39
C ASP A 24 2.26 15.88 -10.79
N GLU A 25 3.49 16.36 -11.01
CA GLU A 25 3.96 16.87 -12.31
C GLU A 25 4.08 15.78 -13.40
N LEU A 26 4.22 14.52 -12.98
CA LEU A 26 4.36 13.33 -13.84
C LEU A 26 3.06 12.52 -13.98
N ASP A 27 1.92 13.12 -13.69
CA ASP A 27 0.59 12.50 -13.85
C ASP A 27 0.39 11.15 -13.12
N PHE A 28 1.10 10.94 -11.99
CA PHE A 28 0.78 9.81 -11.13
C PHE A 28 -0.62 9.98 -10.55
N TYR A 29 -1.37 8.88 -10.52
CA TYR A 29 -2.75 8.88 -10.05
C TYR A 29 -2.86 9.28 -8.57
N ALA A 30 -2.03 8.69 -7.72
CA ALA A 30 -2.03 8.97 -6.29
C ALA A 30 -0.64 8.83 -5.65
N VAL A 31 -0.47 9.46 -4.50
CA VAL A 31 0.57 9.15 -3.53
C VAL A 31 -0.06 8.56 -2.29
N TYR A 32 0.51 7.45 -1.83
CA TYR A 32 0.11 6.78 -0.60
C TYR A 32 1.25 6.71 0.40
N ALA A 33 0.91 6.66 1.68
CA ALA A 33 1.86 6.37 2.76
C ALA A 33 1.20 5.48 3.82
N ALA A 34 2.01 4.80 4.62
CA ALA A 34 1.52 4.03 5.77
C ALA A 34 1.19 4.96 6.95
N ASP A 35 0.04 4.72 7.59
CA ASP A 35 -0.36 5.41 8.83
C ASP A 35 0.14 4.60 10.04
N GLU A 36 1.45 4.64 10.24
CA GLU A 36 2.19 3.85 11.23
C GLU A 36 3.13 4.76 12.03
N THR A 37 3.25 4.54 13.33
CA THR A 37 4.09 5.36 14.22
C THR A 37 5.58 5.20 14.00
N TRP A 38 6.00 4.23 13.22
CA TRP A 38 7.38 4.12 12.73
C TRP A 38 7.77 5.26 11.79
N HIS A 39 6.77 5.87 11.12
CA HIS A 39 6.94 6.91 10.12
C HIS A 39 6.45 8.27 10.62
N LYS A 40 6.73 9.31 9.85
CA LYS A 40 6.15 10.63 10.08
C LYS A 40 4.64 10.59 9.86
N ASP A 41 3.89 11.43 10.59
CA ASP A 41 2.44 11.53 10.43
C ASP A 41 2.07 11.90 8.98
N LEU A 42 1.42 10.96 8.30
CA LEU A 42 1.07 11.12 6.88
C LEU A 42 0.01 12.20 6.66
N TRP A 43 -0.91 12.40 7.61
CA TRP A 43 -1.99 13.37 7.45
C TRP A 43 -1.47 14.81 7.46
N LEU A 44 -0.48 15.09 8.34
CA LEU A 44 0.22 16.38 8.37
C LEU A 44 1.06 16.58 7.11
N LEU A 45 1.75 15.53 6.64
CA LEU A 45 2.53 15.58 5.41
C LEU A 45 1.64 15.84 4.19
N PHE A 46 0.52 15.13 4.06
CA PHE A 46 -0.40 15.34 2.95
C PHE A 46 -1.15 16.67 3.02
N ALA A 47 -1.46 17.17 4.21
CA ALA A 47 -1.97 18.53 4.36
C ALA A 47 -0.99 19.58 3.83
N ALA A 48 0.32 19.41 4.10
CA ALA A 48 1.36 20.28 3.55
C ALA A 48 1.53 20.13 2.03
N ALA A 49 1.39 18.91 1.50
CA ALA A 49 1.46 18.62 0.07
C ALA A 49 0.24 19.14 -0.71
N ALA A 50 -0.93 19.17 -0.09
CA ALA A 50 -2.18 19.60 -0.72
C ALA A 50 -2.09 20.99 -1.36
N ALA A 51 -1.38 21.93 -0.71
CA ALA A 51 -1.17 23.27 -1.20
C ALA A 51 -0.12 23.38 -2.34
N GLN A 52 0.62 22.33 -2.59
CA GLN A 52 1.74 22.30 -3.56
C GLN A 52 1.46 21.40 -4.76
N THR A 53 0.30 20.77 -4.81
CA THR A 53 -0.10 19.81 -5.84
C THR A 53 -1.48 20.18 -6.40
N SER A 54 -1.77 19.72 -7.62
CA SER A 54 -3.00 20.09 -8.34
C SER A 54 -3.85 18.92 -8.81
N GLN A 55 -3.28 17.75 -9.03
CA GLN A 55 -3.95 16.60 -9.66
C GLN A 55 -3.83 15.31 -8.84
N ILE A 56 -2.66 15.05 -8.25
CA ILE A 56 -2.38 13.80 -7.55
C ILE A 56 -3.32 13.61 -6.35
N ARG A 57 -3.91 12.43 -6.26
CA ARG A 57 -4.70 12.02 -5.11
C ARG A 57 -3.78 11.60 -3.97
N MET A 58 -4.27 11.63 -2.73
CA MET A 58 -3.44 11.29 -1.58
C MET A 58 -4.24 10.70 -0.42
N GLY A 59 -3.61 9.85 0.34
CA GLY A 59 -4.20 9.23 1.51
C GLY A 59 -3.41 8.01 2.02
N PRO A 60 -3.88 7.37 3.08
CA PRO A 60 -3.25 6.17 3.60
C PRO A 60 -3.44 4.97 2.66
N SER A 61 -2.40 4.19 2.49
CA SER A 61 -2.47 2.80 2.07
C SER A 61 -1.44 1.98 2.86
N VAL A 62 -1.81 1.66 4.09
CA VAL A 62 -3.13 1.72 4.72
C VAL A 62 -3.09 2.45 6.07
N SER A 63 -4.28 2.85 6.58
CA SER A 63 -4.45 3.25 7.98
C SER A 63 -4.93 2.04 8.81
N GLY A 64 -4.24 1.77 9.92
CA GLY A 64 -4.51 0.62 10.80
C GLY A 64 -5.60 0.91 11.83
N ILE A 65 -6.80 0.34 11.66
CA ILE A 65 -7.98 0.62 12.50
C ILE A 65 -7.88 0.12 13.95
N VAL A 66 -6.84 -0.61 14.30
CA VAL A 66 -6.60 -1.03 15.69
C VAL A 66 -5.93 0.09 16.50
N LEU A 67 -5.06 0.88 15.85
CA LEU A 67 -4.36 2.01 16.49
C LEU A 67 -5.05 3.35 16.23
N ARG A 68 -5.69 3.52 15.07
CA ARG A 68 -6.41 4.75 14.74
C ARG A 68 -7.90 4.48 14.67
N GLU A 69 -8.63 5.20 15.47
CA GLU A 69 -10.08 5.07 15.61
C GLU A 69 -10.78 5.49 14.30
N PRO A 70 -11.81 4.72 13.80
CA PRO A 70 -12.43 4.97 12.50
C PRO A 70 -13.05 6.37 12.31
N SER A 71 -13.62 6.96 13.35
CA SER A 71 -14.19 8.31 13.27
C SER A 71 -13.09 9.36 13.05
N LEU A 72 -11.90 9.18 13.62
CA LEU A 72 -10.75 10.05 13.40
C LEU A 72 -10.18 9.88 11.98
N ILE A 73 -10.24 8.67 11.42
CA ILE A 73 -9.87 8.44 10.02
C ILE A 73 -10.85 9.18 9.09
N ALA A 74 -12.16 9.06 9.34
CA ALA A 74 -13.18 9.76 8.56
C ALA A 74 -13.01 11.29 8.63
N GLN A 75 -12.78 11.84 9.84
CA GLN A 75 -12.53 13.26 10.05
C GLN A 75 -11.30 13.74 9.26
N ALA A 76 -10.17 13.03 9.40
CA ALA A 76 -8.92 13.41 8.72
C ALA A 76 -9.07 13.33 7.20
N ALA A 77 -9.72 12.27 6.69
CA ALA A 77 -9.96 12.08 5.26
C ALA A 77 -10.85 13.19 4.68
N ALA A 78 -11.95 13.54 5.36
CA ALA A 78 -12.83 14.63 4.91
C ALA A 78 -12.11 15.98 4.92
N THR A 79 -11.28 16.25 5.94
CA THR A 79 -10.48 17.47 6.02
C THR A 79 -9.42 17.51 4.90
N LEU A 80 -8.74 16.41 4.65
CA LEU A 80 -7.78 16.32 3.55
C LEU A 80 -8.48 16.49 2.19
N ASP A 81 -9.69 15.96 2.06
CA ASP A 81 -10.47 16.09 0.84
C ASP A 81 -10.82 17.57 0.54
N GLU A 82 -11.22 18.33 1.56
CA GLU A 82 -11.44 19.77 1.43
C GLU A 82 -10.15 20.51 1.08
N LEU A 83 -9.04 20.24 1.77
CA LEU A 83 -7.74 20.84 1.49
C LEU A 83 -7.23 20.57 0.07
N THR A 84 -7.51 19.41 -0.47
CA THR A 84 -7.08 18.99 -1.81
C THR A 84 -8.07 19.35 -2.90
N GLY A 85 -9.28 19.84 -2.57
CA GLY A 85 -10.34 20.09 -3.55
C GLY A 85 -10.90 18.80 -4.16
N GLY A 86 -11.02 17.72 -3.38
CA GLY A 86 -11.64 16.47 -3.82
C GLY A 86 -10.66 15.39 -4.29
N ARG A 87 -9.43 15.36 -3.75
CA ARG A 87 -8.40 14.39 -4.15
C ARG A 87 -7.98 13.43 -3.04
N ALA A 88 -8.69 13.39 -1.90
CA ALA A 88 -8.40 12.41 -0.86
C ALA A 88 -8.96 11.02 -1.18
N GLU A 89 -8.28 10.01 -0.69
CA GLU A 89 -8.69 8.61 -0.69
C GLU A 89 -8.28 7.95 0.64
N VAL A 90 -8.92 6.85 0.99
CA VAL A 90 -8.57 6.11 2.20
C VAL A 90 -8.51 4.62 1.89
N ALA A 91 -7.41 3.97 2.23
CA ALA A 91 -7.39 2.53 2.37
C ALA A 91 -7.12 2.17 3.84
N VAL A 92 -7.89 1.23 4.36
CA VAL A 92 -7.82 0.78 5.76
C VAL A 92 -7.52 -0.71 5.86
N SER A 93 -6.85 -1.10 6.93
CA SER A 93 -6.64 -2.50 7.27
C SER A 93 -6.66 -2.71 8.79
N SER A 94 -6.43 -3.93 9.22
CA SER A 94 -6.26 -4.22 10.66
C SER A 94 -4.98 -3.61 11.27
N GLY A 95 -4.06 -3.14 10.45
CA GLY A 95 -2.74 -2.67 10.87
C GLY A 95 -1.65 -3.74 10.76
N ASN A 96 -0.40 -3.29 10.85
CA ASN A 96 0.79 -4.12 10.80
C ASN A 96 0.94 -4.91 12.11
N PHE A 97 1.04 -6.23 12.03
CA PHE A 97 1.10 -7.09 13.21
C PHE A 97 2.41 -6.89 14.01
N GLY A 98 3.52 -6.56 13.35
CA GLY A 98 4.79 -6.23 14.02
C GLY A 98 4.66 -4.97 14.85
N LEU A 99 4.11 -3.90 14.27
CA LEU A 99 3.82 -2.67 14.98
C LEU A 99 2.85 -2.89 16.16
N LEU A 100 1.78 -3.67 15.95
CA LEU A 100 0.83 -3.98 17.03
C LEU A 100 1.49 -4.74 18.18
N ALA A 101 2.45 -5.62 17.88
CA ALA A 101 3.20 -6.34 18.91
C ALA A 101 4.04 -5.36 19.80
N GLU A 102 4.59 -4.30 19.22
CA GLU A 102 5.29 -3.25 19.99
C GLU A 102 4.33 -2.48 20.93
N TYR A 103 3.06 -2.38 20.56
CA TYR A 103 1.98 -1.87 21.44
C TYR A 103 1.44 -2.91 22.42
N ASN A 104 2.04 -4.10 22.50
CA ASN A 104 1.55 -5.24 23.28
C ASN A 104 0.14 -5.70 22.88
N ILE A 105 -0.22 -5.53 21.61
CA ILE A 105 -1.50 -5.94 21.05
C ILE A 105 -1.30 -7.23 20.24
N ASP A 106 -1.90 -8.31 20.67
CA ASP A 106 -1.96 -9.56 19.91
C ASP A 106 -2.94 -9.41 18.74
N TRP A 107 -2.38 -9.26 17.52
CA TRP A 107 -3.16 -9.07 16.32
C TRP A 107 -4.24 -10.13 16.12
N ALA A 108 -3.94 -11.41 16.40
CA ALA A 108 -4.88 -12.52 16.20
C ALA A 108 -6.13 -12.39 17.09
N LYS A 109 -5.98 -11.81 18.28
CA LYS A 109 -7.10 -11.58 19.22
C LYS A 109 -7.96 -10.38 18.87
N THR A 110 -7.53 -9.52 17.94
CA THR A 110 -8.30 -8.32 17.55
C THR A 110 -9.50 -8.63 16.67
N LYS A 111 -9.72 -9.87 16.23
CA LYS A 111 -10.70 -10.28 15.22
C LYS A 111 -10.59 -9.42 13.95
N PRO A 112 -9.43 -9.39 13.30
CA PRO A 112 -9.03 -8.34 12.38
C PRO A 112 -10.02 -8.09 11.24
N LEU A 113 -10.53 -9.14 10.59
CA LEU A 113 -11.44 -8.98 9.46
C LEU A 113 -12.78 -8.38 9.88
N SER A 114 -13.39 -8.87 10.97
CA SER A 114 -14.65 -8.35 11.47
C SER A 114 -14.54 -6.89 11.90
N ARG A 115 -13.43 -6.53 12.58
CA ARG A 115 -13.14 -5.16 13.00
C ARG A 115 -12.95 -4.22 11.81
N VAL A 116 -12.24 -4.64 10.75
CA VAL A 116 -12.07 -3.81 9.53
C VAL A 116 -13.41 -3.59 8.82
N LYS A 117 -14.26 -4.62 8.70
CA LYS A 117 -15.59 -4.48 8.10
C LYS A 117 -16.45 -3.46 8.85
N GLU A 118 -16.46 -3.52 10.18
CA GLU A 118 -17.20 -2.57 11.02
C GLU A 118 -16.60 -1.16 10.91
N ALA A 119 -15.27 -1.03 10.88
CA ALA A 119 -14.61 0.27 10.68
C ALA A 119 -14.94 0.91 9.33
N VAL A 120 -14.98 0.13 8.25
CA VAL A 120 -15.38 0.61 6.92
C VAL A 120 -16.80 1.14 6.95
N HIS A 121 -17.73 0.44 7.61
CA HIS A 121 -19.11 0.92 7.80
C HIS A 121 -19.14 2.27 8.54
N VAL A 122 -18.42 2.39 9.66
CA VAL A 122 -18.35 3.63 10.45
C VAL A 122 -17.77 4.79 9.61
N ILE A 123 -16.64 4.56 8.95
CA ILE A 123 -15.99 5.57 8.11
C ILE A 123 -16.94 6.02 7.00
N ARG A 124 -17.54 5.07 6.30
CA ARG A 124 -18.47 5.36 5.21
C ARG A 124 -19.67 6.19 5.68
N THR A 125 -20.31 5.77 6.77
CA THR A 125 -21.48 6.48 7.33
C THR A 125 -21.12 7.92 7.72
N LEU A 126 -19.99 8.13 8.40
CA LEU A 126 -19.55 9.49 8.77
C LEU A 126 -19.21 10.35 7.56
N LEU A 127 -18.57 9.80 6.53
CA LEU A 127 -18.26 10.54 5.30
C LEU A 127 -19.53 10.89 4.50
N ASP A 128 -20.47 9.95 4.39
CA ASP A 128 -21.67 10.13 3.56
C ASP A 128 -22.75 10.94 4.31
N GLU A 129 -22.98 10.70 5.59
CA GLU A 129 -24.08 11.26 6.38
C GLU A 129 -23.65 12.35 7.36
N GLY A 130 -22.40 12.32 7.85
CA GLY A 130 -21.86 13.27 8.83
C GLY A 130 -22.26 12.98 10.28
N ALA A 131 -23.04 11.93 10.53
CA ALA A 131 -23.43 11.50 11.86
C ALA A 131 -23.62 9.99 11.90
N ILE A 132 -23.46 9.41 13.09
CA ILE A 132 -23.66 7.97 13.31
C ILE A 132 -24.16 7.68 14.73
N THR A 133 -25.15 6.79 14.84
CA THR A 133 -25.46 6.04 16.06
C THR A 133 -25.20 4.57 15.75
N HIS A 134 -24.32 3.92 16.49
CA HIS A 134 -23.87 2.57 16.22
C HIS A 134 -23.58 1.80 17.51
N ASP A 135 -24.14 0.63 17.65
CA ASP A 135 -23.87 -0.30 18.77
C ASP A 135 -23.28 -1.59 18.23
N GLY A 136 -22.03 -1.49 17.73
CA GLY A 136 -21.30 -2.59 17.13
C GLY A 136 -20.54 -3.45 18.14
N GLU A 137 -19.85 -4.44 17.64
CA GLU A 137 -18.97 -5.30 18.44
C GLU A 137 -17.71 -4.54 18.87
N PHE A 138 -17.14 -3.71 18.00
CA PHE A 138 -15.85 -3.06 18.21
C PHE A 138 -15.97 -1.56 18.44
N PHE A 139 -16.96 -0.92 17.83
CA PHE A 139 -17.15 0.53 17.89
C PHE A 139 -18.56 0.85 18.34
N LYS A 140 -18.69 1.84 19.24
CA LYS A 140 -20.00 2.25 19.79
C LYS A 140 -20.10 3.77 19.84
N TYR A 141 -21.15 4.31 19.24
CA TYR A 141 -21.39 5.75 19.16
C TYR A 141 -22.86 6.07 19.50
N SER A 142 -23.05 7.08 20.33
CA SER A 142 -24.37 7.57 20.74
C SER A 142 -24.59 8.95 20.13
N GLY A 143 -24.94 9.02 18.84
CA GLY A 143 -25.20 10.27 18.16
C GLY A 143 -23.90 11.07 17.87
N LEU A 144 -22.80 10.41 17.53
CA LEU A 144 -21.59 11.08 17.10
C LEU A 144 -21.85 11.83 15.80
N PHE A 145 -21.45 13.10 15.71
CA PHE A 145 -21.53 13.91 14.49
C PHE A 145 -20.20 14.61 14.19
N THR A 146 -20.01 14.99 12.94
CA THR A 146 -18.84 15.75 12.49
C THR A 146 -19.23 16.88 11.53
N PHE A 147 -18.53 18.01 11.63
CA PHE A 147 -18.61 19.10 10.63
C PHE A 147 -17.64 18.87 9.46
N ALA A 148 -16.70 17.96 9.58
CA ALA A 148 -15.79 17.61 8.49
C ALA A 148 -16.55 16.81 7.43
N ARG A 149 -16.74 17.42 6.25
CA ARG A 149 -17.47 16.83 5.13
C ARG A 149 -16.55 16.77 3.90
N PRO A 150 -16.51 15.66 3.18
CA PRO A 150 -15.76 15.63 1.93
C PRO A 150 -16.42 16.52 0.87
N VAL A 151 -15.62 17.09 -0.01
CA VAL A 151 -16.11 17.79 -1.23
C VAL A 151 -16.49 16.81 -2.33
N GLN A 152 -15.86 15.65 -2.36
CA GLN A 152 -16.25 14.57 -3.25
C GLN A 152 -17.67 14.09 -2.90
N LYS A 153 -18.49 13.84 -3.92
CA LYS A 153 -19.80 13.21 -3.73
C LYS A 153 -19.67 11.86 -3.01
N ARG A 154 -18.60 11.13 -3.29
CA ARG A 154 -18.23 9.88 -2.64
C ARG A 154 -16.71 9.79 -2.55
N LEU A 155 -16.17 9.94 -1.36
CA LEU A 155 -14.75 9.76 -1.10
C LEU A 155 -14.42 8.26 -1.16
N PRO A 156 -13.44 7.80 -1.95
CA PRO A 156 -13.09 6.38 -2.04
C PRO A 156 -12.58 5.81 -0.70
N VAL A 157 -13.20 4.73 -0.24
CA VAL A 157 -12.76 3.96 0.93
C VAL A 157 -12.49 2.53 0.51
N LYS A 158 -11.25 2.10 0.64
CA LYS A 158 -10.72 0.82 0.17
C LYS A 158 -10.25 -0.03 1.35
N MET A 159 -10.06 -1.32 1.13
CA MET A 159 -9.48 -2.22 2.11
C MET A 159 -8.13 -2.76 1.64
N GLY A 160 -7.14 -2.73 2.53
CA GLY A 160 -5.93 -3.51 2.37
C GLY A 160 -6.19 -4.97 2.70
N ALA A 161 -5.82 -5.90 1.82
CA ALA A 161 -6.00 -7.32 2.00
C ALA A 161 -4.75 -8.11 1.56
N MET A 162 -4.35 -9.10 2.37
CA MET A 162 -3.12 -9.86 2.14
C MET A 162 -3.26 -11.36 2.40
N ARG A 163 -4.05 -11.75 3.41
CA ARG A 163 -3.86 -13.06 4.04
C ARG A 163 -4.71 -14.19 3.48
N GLY A 164 -5.83 -13.92 2.85
CA GLY A 164 -6.64 -15.03 2.38
C GLY A 164 -7.97 -14.63 1.75
N PRO A 165 -8.72 -15.63 1.27
CA PRO A 165 -9.89 -15.43 0.41
C PRO A 165 -10.93 -14.48 1.03
N LYS A 166 -11.26 -14.69 2.31
CA LYS A 166 -12.28 -13.89 3.01
C LYS A 166 -11.93 -12.39 3.11
N SER A 167 -10.63 -12.04 3.11
CA SER A 167 -10.24 -10.63 3.13
C SER A 167 -10.44 -9.96 1.76
N PHE A 168 -10.19 -10.67 0.66
CA PHE A 168 -10.46 -10.21 -0.70
C PHE A 168 -11.97 -10.09 -0.95
N GLU A 169 -12.75 -11.12 -0.57
CA GLU A 169 -14.20 -11.09 -0.66
C GLU A 169 -14.76 -9.87 0.11
N ALA A 170 -14.34 -9.66 1.35
CA ALA A 170 -14.79 -8.53 2.15
C ALA A 170 -14.38 -7.17 1.57
N ALA A 171 -13.16 -7.04 1.03
CA ALA A 171 -12.72 -5.81 0.39
C ALA A 171 -13.64 -5.43 -0.78
N ALA A 172 -13.96 -6.37 -1.64
CA ALA A 172 -14.86 -6.14 -2.78
C ALA A 172 -16.32 -5.92 -2.35
N GLU A 173 -16.79 -6.64 -1.33
CA GLU A 173 -18.17 -6.54 -0.86
C GLU A 173 -18.45 -5.21 -0.15
N PHE A 174 -17.58 -4.79 0.78
CA PHE A 174 -17.85 -3.70 1.72
C PHE A 174 -17.18 -2.37 1.36
N SER A 175 -16.24 -2.35 0.40
CA SER A 175 -15.46 -1.14 0.08
C SER A 175 -15.45 -0.80 -1.41
N ASP A 176 -14.71 0.24 -1.80
CA ASP A 176 -14.58 0.69 -3.18
C ASP A 176 -13.37 0.05 -3.90
N GLY A 177 -12.65 -0.85 -3.23
CA GLY A 177 -11.50 -1.53 -3.81
C GLY A 177 -10.70 -2.36 -2.83
N CYS A 178 -9.78 -3.12 -3.41
CA CYS A 178 -8.86 -3.99 -2.70
C CYS A 178 -7.42 -3.59 -3.03
N HIS A 179 -6.65 -3.12 -2.05
CA HIS A 179 -5.21 -2.95 -2.20
C HIS A 179 -4.50 -4.20 -1.67
N HIS A 180 -3.97 -5.00 -2.59
CA HIS A 180 -3.24 -6.22 -2.27
C HIS A 180 -1.73 -5.97 -2.30
N ALA A 181 -1.05 -6.28 -1.20
CA ALA A 181 0.38 -6.06 -1.09
C ALA A 181 1.18 -7.34 -1.29
N LEU A 182 2.39 -7.19 -1.85
CA LEU A 182 3.43 -8.22 -1.87
C LEU A 182 3.05 -9.48 -2.67
N SER A 183 2.47 -9.30 -3.83
CA SER A 183 2.28 -10.37 -4.81
C SER A 183 2.92 -10.01 -6.15
N TYR A 184 3.49 -11.01 -6.83
CA TYR A 184 4.38 -10.80 -7.97
C TYR A 184 4.17 -11.82 -9.09
N THR A 185 3.19 -12.70 -8.97
CA THR A 185 2.88 -13.74 -9.95
C THR A 185 1.43 -13.67 -10.39
N ARG A 186 1.18 -14.12 -11.60
CA ARG A 186 -0.15 -14.25 -12.17
C ARG A 186 -1.08 -15.08 -11.27
N GLU A 187 -0.59 -16.21 -10.74
CA GLU A 187 -1.37 -17.08 -9.84
C GLU A 187 -1.87 -16.35 -8.60
N ALA A 188 -0.99 -15.53 -7.98
CA ALA A 188 -1.35 -14.77 -6.78
C ALA A 188 -2.43 -13.72 -7.07
N TYR A 189 -2.38 -13.06 -8.23
CA TYR A 189 -3.38 -12.07 -8.62
C TYR A 189 -4.67 -12.70 -9.13
N ASP A 190 -4.61 -13.80 -9.89
CA ASP A 190 -5.80 -14.56 -10.30
C ASP A 190 -6.60 -15.00 -9.07
N PHE A 191 -5.92 -15.45 -8.01
CA PHE A 191 -6.55 -15.80 -6.73
C PHE A 191 -7.22 -14.58 -6.06
N MET A 192 -6.57 -13.42 -6.06
CA MET A 192 -7.17 -12.18 -5.56
C MET A 192 -8.42 -11.81 -6.35
N ILE A 193 -8.34 -11.80 -7.68
CA ILE A 193 -9.44 -11.41 -8.56
C ILE A 193 -10.63 -12.35 -8.43
N GLU A 194 -10.40 -13.67 -8.38
CA GLU A 194 -11.45 -14.67 -8.13
C GLU A 194 -12.26 -14.34 -6.87
N HIS A 195 -11.56 -14.11 -5.75
CA HIS A 195 -12.24 -13.82 -4.49
C HIS A 195 -12.84 -12.41 -4.42
N CYS A 196 -12.24 -11.42 -5.05
CA CYS A 196 -12.86 -10.10 -5.22
C CYS A 196 -14.14 -10.20 -6.06
N THR A 197 -14.17 -11.03 -7.09
CA THR A 197 -15.39 -11.27 -7.90
C THR A 197 -16.52 -11.82 -7.04
N ILE A 198 -16.26 -12.85 -6.22
CA ILE A 198 -17.24 -13.42 -5.31
C ILE A 198 -17.80 -12.35 -4.35
N GLY A 199 -16.93 -11.50 -3.79
CA GLY A 199 -17.38 -10.43 -2.88
C GLY A 199 -18.18 -9.35 -3.59
N ALA A 200 -17.77 -8.94 -4.78
CA ALA A 200 -18.46 -7.96 -5.60
C ALA A 200 -19.87 -8.44 -5.99
N GLU A 201 -20.01 -9.68 -6.43
CA GLU A 201 -21.29 -10.30 -6.77
C GLU A 201 -22.27 -10.30 -5.59
N ARG A 202 -21.82 -10.61 -4.37
CA ARG A 202 -22.65 -10.53 -3.16
C ARG A 202 -23.21 -9.13 -2.91
N ALA A 203 -22.45 -8.11 -3.29
CA ALA A 203 -22.86 -6.72 -3.14
C ALA A 203 -23.57 -6.14 -4.37
N GLY A 204 -23.82 -6.95 -5.41
CA GLY A 204 -24.39 -6.49 -6.67
C GLY A 204 -23.49 -5.51 -7.43
N LYS A 205 -22.17 -5.60 -7.24
CA LYS A 205 -21.14 -4.78 -7.90
C LYS A 205 -20.49 -5.55 -9.04
N ASN A 206 -19.95 -4.82 -10.02
CA ASN A 206 -19.02 -5.39 -10.98
C ASN A 206 -17.60 -5.26 -10.44
N VAL A 207 -16.83 -6.35 -10.39
CA VAL A 207 -15.44 -6.35 -9.94
C VAL A 207 -14.56 -5.39 -10.75
N GLN A 208 -14.86 -5.19 -12.02
CA GLN A 208 -14.13 -4.27 -12.91
C GLN A 208 -14.29 -2.79 -12.53
N ASP A 209 -15.34 -2.43 -11.78
CA ASP A 209 -15.56 -1.06 -11.29
C ASP A 209 -14.80 -0.77 -9.99
N LEU A 210 -14.22 -1.79 -9.38
CA LEU A 210 -13.43 -1.67 -8.16
C LEU A 210 -12.01 -1.21 -8.43
N ASP A 211 -11.41 -0.55 -7.45
CA ASP A 211 -9.97 -0.28 -7.44
C ASP A 211 -9.22 -1.53 -6.99
N LEU A 212 -8.63 -2.24 -7.94
CA LEU A 212 -7.87 -3.48 -7.72
C LEU A 212 -6.38 -3.15 -7.76
N GLY A 213 -5.84 -2.77 -6.61
CA GLY A 213 -4.49 -2.26 -6.46
C GLY A 213 -3.46 -3.34 -6.11
N ALA A 214 -2.35 -3.33 -6.84
CA ALA A 214 -1.14 -4.11 -6.55
C ALA A 214 -0.09 -3.21 -5.89
N TRP A 215 0.10 -3.34 -4.56
CA TRP A 215 1.19 -2.68 -3.86
C TRP A 215 2.44 -3.56 -3.94
N ILE A 216 3.47 -3.09 -4.63
CA ILE A 216 4.66 -3.88 -4.98
C ILE A 216 5.94 -3.17 -4.59
N VAL A 217 6.92 -3.93 -4.10
CA VAL A 217 8.32 -3.47 -4.00
C VAL A 217 8.83 -3.22 -5.41
N PHE A 218 9.29 -2.00 -5.66
CA PHE A 218 9.66 -1.55 -6.98
C PHE A 218 11.02 -0.85 -6.97
N SER A 219 11.84 -1.12 -7.99
CA SER A 219 13.06 -0.35 -8.25
C SER A 219 13.36 -0.37 -9.75
N VAL A 220 13.69 0.79 -10.33
CA VAL A 220 14.01 0.90 -11.75
C VAL A 220 15.30 1.70 -11.94
N ALA A 221 16.18 1.21 -12.81
CA ALA A 221 17.40 1.89 -13.20
C ALA A 221 17.78 1.51 -14.65
N GLU A 222 18.67 2.26 -15.28
CA GLU A 222 19.23 1.89 -16.59
C GLU A 222 19.99 0.56 -16.54
N ASP A 223 20.69 0.31 -15.42
CA ASP A 223 21.31 -0.99 -15.12
C ASP A 223 20.33 -1.81 -14.25
N GLY A 224 19.70 -2.81 -14.84
CA GLY A 224 18.74 -3.68 -14.16
C GLY A 224 19.35 -4.45 -12.97
N ALA A 225 20.62 -4.79 -13.00
CA ALA A 225 21.29 -5.48 -11.89
C ALA A 225 21.36 -4.58 -10.64
N VAL A 226 21.61 -3.29 -10.83
CA VAL A 226 21.61 -2.29 -9.75
C VAL A 226 20.23 -2.15 -9.12
N ALA A 227 19.16 -2.07 -9.94
CA ALA A 227 17.79 -2.00 -9.46
C ALA A 227 17.40 -3.25 -8.67
N LYS A 228 17.76 -4.44 -9.14
CA LYS A 228 17.51 -5.72 -8.45
C LYS A 228 18.24 -5.81 -7.11
N ASP A 229 19.50 -5.35 -7.03
CA ASP A 229 20.25 -5.31 -5.76
C ASP A 229 19.64 -4.29 -4.77
N ALA A 230 19.18 -3.15 -5.25
CA ALA A 230 18.46 -2.18 -4.43
C ALA A 230 17.18 -2.78 -3.82
N ALA A 231 16.37 -3.49 -4.62
CA ALA A 231 15.12 -4.11 -4.18
C ALA A 231 15.32 -5.15 -3.06
N ARG A 232 16.50 -5.80 -2.96
CA ARG A 232 16.82 -6.77 -1.90
C ARG A 232 16.58 -6.23 -0.50
N SER A 233 16.84 -4.95 -0.28
CA SER A 233 16.67 -4.31 1.03
C SER A 233 15.20 -4.37 1.49
N MET A 234 14.28 -4.04 0.60
CA MET A 234 12.85 -4.06 0.89
C MET A 234 12.26 -5.47 0.88
N VAL A 235 12.72 -6.32 -0.04
CA VAL A 235 12.30 -7.73 -0.08
C VAL A 235 12.66 -8.44 1.22
N GLY A 236 13.88 -8.25 1.74
CA GLY A 236 14.29 -8.83 3.03
C GLY A 236 13.37 -8.39 4.17
N LEU A 237 13.03 -7.11 4.23
CA LEU A 237 12.13 -6.60 5.25
C LEU A 237 10.71 -7.18 5.12
N TYR A 238 10.12 -7.16 3.93
CA TYR A 238 8.72 -7.55 3.73
C TYR A 238 8.50 -9.05 3.61
N ALA A 239 9.47 -9.84 3.13
CA ALA A 239 9.36 -11.30 3.07
C ALA A 239 9.09 -11.92 4.44
N SER A 240 9.66 -11.32 5.51
CA SER A 240 9.42 -11.74 6.89
C SER A 240 7.96 -11.59 7.34
N SER A 241 7.20 -10.72 6.68
CA SER A 241 5.81 -10.40 7.00
C SER A 241 4.79 -11.15 6.14
N MET A 242 5.26 -11.84 5.08
CA MET A 242 4.36 -12.53 4.15
C MET A 242 3.80 -13.83 4.76
N PRO A 243 2.49 -14.07 4.66
CA PRO A 243 1.90 -15.37 5.02
C PRO A 243 2.46 -16.51 4.16
N HIS A 244 2.62 -17.68 4.76
CA HIS A 244 3.16 -18.86 4.05
C HIS A 244 2.42 -19.19 2.75
N GLU A 245 1.09 -19.09 2.74
CA GLU A 245 0.30 -19.36 1.54
C GLU A 245 0.49 -18.29 0.46
N GLN A 246 0.77 -17.05 0.84
CA GLN A 246 1.13 -16.01 -0.12
C GLN A 246 2.53 -16.24 -0.69
N LEU A 247 3.51 -16.61 0.13
CA LEU A 247 4.84 -17.00 -0.35
C LEU A 247 4.76 -18.11 -1.40
N LYS A 248 3.99 -19.17 -1.12
CA LYS A 248 3.80 -20.28 -2.06
C LYS A 248 3.19 -19.84 -3.39
N ARG A 249 2.17 -18.98 -3.38
CA ARG A 249 1.58 -18.42 -4.62
C ARG A 249 2.55 -17.55 -5.40
N ASN A 250 3.55 -16.98 -4.72
CA ASN A 250 4.67 -16.28 -5.37
C ASN A 250 5.83 -17.22 -5.74
N GLY A 251 5.63 -18.53 -5.71
CA GLY A 251 6.64 -19.52 -6.07
C GLY A 251 7.78 -19.65 -5.05
N VAL A 252 7.58 -19.24 -3.78
CA VAL A 252 8.59 -19.24 -2.72
C VAL A 252 8.24 -20.29 -1.66
N ASP A 253 9.15 -21.23 -1.39
CA ASP A 253 9.02 -22.10 -0.22
C ASP A 253 9.23 -21.25 1.05
N PRO A 254 8.29 -21.28 2.02
CA PRO A 254 8.45 -20.57 3.30
C PRO A 254 9.79 -20.87 4.03
N LYS A 255 10.41 -22.00 3.77
CA LYS A 255 11.74 -22.34 4.32
C LYS A 255 12.86 -21.44 3.78
N GLU A 256 12.72 -20.89 2.58
CA GLU A 256 13.70 -19.98 1.98
C GLU A 256 13.78 -18.66 2.75
N VAL A 257 12.65 -18.20 3.31
CA VAL A 257 12.56 -16.96 4.09
C VAL A 257 12.73 -17.17 5.60
N ALA A 258 12.72 -18.41 6.09
CA ALA A 258 12.85 -18.68 7.52
C ALA A 258 14.12 -18.08 8.15
N PRO A 259 15.33 -18.16 7.55
CA PRO A 259 16.52 -17.50 8.10
C PRO A 259 16.40 -15.96 8.17
N ILE A 260 15.67 -15.37 7.24
CA ILE A 260 15.39 -13.91 7.23
C ILE A 260 14.47 -13.54 8.39
N ILE A 261 13.41 -14.34 8.59
CA ILE A 261 12.45 -14.18 9.69
C ILE A 261 13.17 -14.26 11.03
N ASP A 262 14.04 -15.27 11.21
CA ASP A 262 14.78 -15.48 12.45
C ASP A 262 15.74 -14.31 12.75
N ALA A 263 16.45 -13.80 11.74
CA ALA A 263 17.35 -12.65 11.90
C ALA A 263 16.60 -11.38 12.29
N ILE A 264 15.51 -11.05 11.56
CA ILE A 264 14.68 -9.86 11.84
C ILE A 264 14.00 -10.00 13.21
N GLY A 265 13.47 -11.18 13.53
CA GLY A 265 12.87 -11.45 14.84
C GLY A 265 13.85 -11.33 16.02
N ALA A 266 15.14 -11.55 15.77
CA ALA A 266 16.22 -11.31 16.73
C ALA A 266 16.66 -9.82 16.81
N GLY A 267 16.05 -8.93 16.02
CA GLY A 267 16.39 -7.51 15.93
C GLY A 267 17.55 -7.20 14.99
N ASP A 268 18.05 -8.17 14.23
CA ASP A 268 19.14 -8.00 13.26
C ASP A 268 18.59 -7.83 11.83
N MET A 269 18.07 -6.64 11.56
CA MET A 269 17.52 -6.29 10.25
C MET A 269 18.58 -6.35 9.14
N ALA A 270 19.80 -5.90 9.43
CA ALA A 270 20.89 -5.91 8.46
C ALA A 270 21.23 -7.34 8.02
N LYS A 271 21.25 -8.28 8.97
CA LYS A 271 21.47 -9.71 8.67
C LYS A 271 20.31 -10.30 7.87
N GLY A 272 19.06 -9.94 8.18
CA GLY A 272 17.90 -10.38 7.41
C GLY A 272 18.00 -9.93 5.93
N ILE A 273 18.37 -8.69 5.69
CA ILE A 273 18.59 -8.16 4.33
C ILE A 273 19.77 -8.88 3.63
N GLU A 274 20.87 -9.12 4.34
CA GLU A 274 22.05 -9.84 3.79
C GLU A 274 21.67 -11.27 3.34
N LEU A 275 20.82 -11.95 4.09
CA LEU A 275 20.33 -13.30 3.79
C LEU A 275 19.35 -13.35 2.61
N THR A 276 18.83 -12.21 2.16
CA THR A 276 17.96 -12.14 0.99
C THR A 276 18.77 -12.41 -0.27
N THR A 277 18.54 -13.54 -0.90
CA THR A 277 19.26 -13.92 -2.13
C THR A 277 18.81 -13.07 -3.32
N PRO A 278 19.64 -12.91 -4.37
CA PRO A 278 19.24 -12.25 -5.61
C PRO A 278 17.99 -12.87 -6.25
N ASP A 279 17.92 -14.22 -6.27
CA ASP A 279 16.76 -14.97 -6.80
C ASP A 279 15.48 -14.67 -6.01
N LEU A 280 15.55 -14.62 -4.68
CA LEU A 280 14.39 -14.26 -3.86
C LEU A 280 13.95 -12.82 -4.11
N ALA A 281 14.89 -11.89 -4.29
CA ALA A 281 14.60 -10.50 -4.63
C ALA A 281 13.92 -10.38 -5.99
N GLU A 282 14.38 -11.13 -7.00
CA GLU A 282 13.79 -11.14 -8.33
C GLU A 282 12.35 -11.68 -8.32
N ARG A 283 12.08 -12.74 -7.53
CA ARG A 283 10.72 -13.30 -7.38
C ARG A 283 9.78 -12.35 -6.62
N LEU A 284 10.26 -11.68 -5.58
CA LEU A 284 9.46 -10.89 -4.65
C LEU A 284 9.58 -9.36 -4.85
N SER A 285 9.92 -8.90 -6.04
CA SER A 285 9.87 -7.49 -6.42
C SER A 285 9.56 -7.33 -7.91
N VAL A 286 9.26 -6.10 -8.32
CA VAL A 286 9.36 -5.68 -9.72
C VAL A 286 10.57 -4.75 -9.79
N ALA A 287 11.70 -5.28 -10.22
CA ALA A 287 12.95 -4.52 -10.27
C ALA A 287 13.76 -4.89 -11.51
N GLY A 288 14.40 -3.89 -12.13
CA GLY A 288 15.17 -4.09 -13.35
C GLY A 288 15.29 -2.82 -14.19
N THR A 289 15.56 -3.02 -15.48
CA THR A 289 15.40 -1.94 -16.47
C THR A 289 13.92 -1.60 -16.65
N PRO A 290 13.59 -0.45 -17.27
CA PRO A 290 12.18 -0.15 -17.59
C PRO A 290 11.48 -1.27 -18.35
N GLU A 291 12.15 -1.90 -19.32
CA GLU A 291 11.60 -2.99 -20.15
C GLU A 291 11.33 -4.25 -19.30
N GLU A 292 12.25 -4.65 -18.43
CA GLU A 292 12.08 -5.79 -17.51
C GLU A 292 10.89 -5.53 -16.56
N CYS A 293 10.77 -4.31 -16.03
CA CYS A 293 9.65 -3.92 -15.18
C CYS A 293 8.32 -3.97 -15.92
N VAL A 294 8.26 -3.45 -17.15
CA VAL A 294 7.07 -3.50 -18.02
C VAL A 294 6.67 -4.93 -18.29
N GLU A 295 7.60 -5.78 -18.72
CA GLU A 295 7.33 -7.19 -19.04
C GLU A 295 6.71 -7.91 -17.83
N LYS A 296 7.33 -7.79 -16.66
CA LYS A 296 6.82 -8.45 -15.44
C LYS A 296 5.45 -7.93 -15.05
N MET A 297 5.23 -6.61 -15.06
CA MET A 297 3.95 -6.02 -14.69
C MET A 297 2.84 -6.38 -15.67
N GLN A 298 3.12 -6.43 -16.98
CA GLN A 298 2.13 -6.82 -17.98
C GLN A 298 1.74 -8.29 -17.86
N ASN A 299 2.74 -9.19 -17.76
CA ASN A 299 2.52 -10.63 -17.79
C ASN A 299 1.94 -11.17 -16.48
N GLU A 300 2.43 -10.67 -15.35
CA GLU A 300 2.10 -11.22 -14.03
C GLU A 300 0.98 -10.45 -13.31
N ILE A 301 0.85 -9.15 -13.54
CA ILE A 301 -0.04 -8.30 -12.75
C ILE A 301 -1.24 -7.83 -13.58
N ALA A 302 -1.00 -7.06 -14.63
CA ALA A 302 -2.07 -6.47 -15.45
C ALA A 302 -2.90 -7.54 -16.15
N ALA A 303 -2.26 -8.60 -16.66
CA ALA A 303 -2.94 -9.71 -17.33
C ALA A 303 -3.91 -10.48 -16.41
N ALA A 304 -3.78 -10.38 -15.08
CA ALA A 304 -4.74 -10.94 -14.12
C ALA A 304 -6.01 -10.07 -13.94
N GLY A 305 -6.01 -8.83 -14.43
CA GLY A 305 -7.13 -7.90 -14.27
C GLY A 305 -6.93 -6.83 -13.18
N VAL A 306 -5.73 -6.73 -12.60
CA VAL A 306 -5.33 -5.59 -11.77
C VAL A 306 -5.38 -4.31 -12.60
N ASN A 307 -5.95 -3.25 -12.04
CA ASN A 307 -6.12 -1.98 -12.74
C ASN A 307 -5.36 -0.80 -12.12
N HIS A 308 -4.57 -1.07 -11.05
CA HIS A 308 -3.84 -0.06 -10.32
C HIS A 308 -2.50 -0.61 -9.78
N LEU A 309 -1.39 -0.03 -10.23
CA LEU A 309 -0.04 -0.35 -9.76
C LEU A 309 0.40 0.69 -8.72
N ILE A 310 0.73 0.24 -7.52
CA ILE A 310 1.14 1.07 -6.39
C ILE A 310 2.61 0.74 -6.09
N LEU A 311 3.50 1.62 -6.54
CA LEU A 311 4.93 1.39 -6.58
C LEU A 311 5.61 1.84 -5.29
N ALA A 312 6.04 0.90 -4.43
CA ALA A 312 6.90 1.18 -3.29
C ALA A 312 8.35 1.28 -3.77
N ILE A 313 8.75 2.49 -4.11
CA ILE A 313 10.03 2.76 -4.75
C ILE A 313 11.18 2.56 -3.76
N THR A 314 12.09 1.65 -4.10
CA THR A 314 13.35 1.44 -3.37
C THR A 314 14.46 2.25 -4.01
N ASP A 315 14.73 3.42 -3.45
CA ASP A 315 15.73 4.36 -3.94
C ASP A 315 17.03 4.34 -3.13
N LYS A 316 18.03 5.12 -3.55
CA LYS A 316 19.33 5.20 -2.89
C LYS A 316 19.27 5.58 -1.41
N ALA A 317 18.32 6.46 -1.03
CA ALA A 317 18.21 6.91 0.36
C ALA A 317 17.65 5.81 1.26
N LEU A 318 16.63 5.09 0.78
CA LEU A 318 16.05 3.95 1.47
C LEU A 318 17.04 2.79 1.59
N VAL A 319 17.76 2.47 0.51
CA VAL A 319 18.85 1.47 0.52
C VAL A 319 19.87 1.81 1.60
N LYS A 320 20.33 3.06 1.64
CA LYS A 320 21.29 3.53 2.66
C LYS A 320 20.73 3.39 4.08
N ALA A 321 19.47 3.75 4.28
CA ALA A 321 18.82 3.65 5.59
C ALA A 321 18.70 2.19 6.07
N LEU A 322 18.33 1.27 5.19
CA LEU A 322 18.09 -0.13 5.52
C LEU A 322 19.37 -0.97 5.58
N MET A 323 20.32 -0.74 4.67
CA MET A 323 21.54 -1.54 4.55
C MET A 323 22.76 -0.92 5.24
N GLY A 324 22.67 0.35 5.70
CA GLY A 324 23.81 1.08 6.24
C GLY A 324 24.92 1.41 5.23
N ARG A 325 24.69 1.14 3.93
CA ARG A 325 25.63 1.42 2.83
C ARG A 325 24.88 1.89 1.60
N GLU A 326 25.58 2.61 0.73
CA GLU A 326 25.08 2.96 -0.59
C GLU A 326 25.37 1.84 -1.59
N ILE A 327 24.52 1.71 -2.61
CA ILE A 327 24.76 0.93 -3.81
C ILE A 327 24.97 1.96 -4.94
N GLU A 328 26.15 1.93 -5.55
CA GLU A 328 26.49 2.82 -6.65
C GLU A 328 25.53 2.59 -7.83
N GLY A 329 25.07 3.65 -8.46
CA GLY A 329 24.16 3.60 -9.60
C GLY A 329 22.67 3.53 -9.24
N VAL A 330 22.28 3.31 -7.97
CA VAL A 330 20.87 3.35 -7.58
C VAL A 330 20.34 4.78 -7.66
N PRO A 331 19.32 5.06 -8.50
CA PRO A 331 18.77 6.40 -8.65
C PRO A 331 18.02 6.86 -7.38
N ASP A 332 17.91 8.18 -7.21
CA ASP A 332 16.97 8.73 -6.21
C ASP A 332 15.51 8.58 -6.65
N VAL A 333 14.60 8.83 -5.72
CA VAL A 333 13.17 8.65 -5.95
C VAL A 333 12.64 9.50 -7.12
N ASN A 334 13.10 10.75 -7.27
CA ASN A 334 12.63 11.62 -8.33
C ASN A 334 13.09 11.15 -9.72
N THR A 335 14.30 10.61 -9.80
CA THR A 335 14.83 9.99 -11.02
C THR A 335 14.04 8.71 -11.36
N GLN A 336 13.73 7.86 -10.38
CA GLN A 336 12.91 6.67 -10.63
C GLN A 336 11.47 7.02 -11.05
N LEU A 337 10.85 8.03 -10.42
CA LEU A 337 9.54 8.54 -10.86
C LEU A 337 9.56 9.01 -12.31
N GLN A 338 10.63 9.72 -12.73
CA GLN A 338 10.80 10.15 -14.12
C GLN A 338 10.95 8.95 -15.07
N LEU A 339 11.78 7.95 -14.72
CA LEU A 339 11.92 6.73 -15.53
C LEU A 339 10.59 5.96 -15.68
N VAL A 340 9.81 5.89 -14.61
CA VAL A 340 8.46 5.28 -14.65
C VAL A 340 7.57 6.03 -15.62
N HIS A 341 7.50 7.36 -15.51
CA HIS A 341 6.69 8.19 -16.41
C HIS A 341 7.10 8.03 -17.87
N ASP A 342 8.41 8.16 -18.17
CA ASP A 342 8.91 8.24 -19.54
C ASP A 342 8.96 6.88 -20.25
N SER A 343 9.20 5.79 -19.50
CA SER A 343 9.52 4.50 -20.10
C SER A 343 8.61 3.34 -19.67
N VAL A 344 7.90 3.48 -18.55
CA VAL A 344 7.02 2.40 -18.05
C VAL A 344 5.54 2.71 -18.32
N MET A 345 5.02 3.86 -17.89
CA MET A 345 3.61 4.22 -18.06
C MET A 345 3.11 4.14 -19.51
N PRO A 346 3.89 4.56 -20.54
CA PRO A 346 3.43 4.50 -21.94
C PRO A 346 3.08 3.09 -22.43
N ALA A 347 3.68 2.06 -21.85
CA ALA A 347 3.39 0.68 -22.21
C ALA A 347 2.02 0.17 -21.72
N PHE A 348 1.31 0.97 -20.90
CA PHE A 348 0.00 0.65 -20.32
C PHE A 348 -1.11 1.66 -20.72
N ALA A 349 -0.80 2.56 -21.67
CA ALA A 349 -1.73 3.59 -22.16
C ALA A 349 -2.85 2.99 -23.04
#